data_ea7a004751f82b63ed3cf33ec6bc39d4
#
_entry.id   ea7a004751f82b63ed3cf33ec6bc39d4
#
_cell.length_a   1.000
_cell.length_b   1.000
_cell.length_c   1.000
_cell.angle_alpha   90.00
_cell.angle_beta   90.00
_cell.angle_gamma   90.00
#
_symmetry.space_group_name_H-M   'P 1'
#
loop_
_entity.id
_entity.type
_entity.pdbx_description
1 polymer ?
#
loop_
_entity_poly.entity_id
_entity_poly.type
_entity_poly.pdbx_seq_one_letter_code
_entity_poly.pdbx_strand_id
1 'polypeptide(L)'
;MKQESILGYICQYAKEQPDTLAVCELRKKVTYEEYWHLIKKMAAVLQKQGIKKGDHVLLKCTQNINYLVIFSALQYIRALVIPVEKGTKPERITEIAKWVDAHCVIADIDIEGIRTFQIKELMGLIEDAEEADISLPEAEERSMLLFTTGTTGQSKGVLIRHKNDVAIAENVIEGTHMRKQNVEIIP
;
A
#
# COMPACT_ATOMS: atom_id res chain seq x y z
N MET A 1 -15.68 -11.53 12.79
CA MET A 1 -16.25 -11.70 11.44
C MET A 1 -15.10 -11.67 10.44
N LYS A 2 -15.22 -12.40 9.32
CA LYS A 2 -14.24 -12.32 8.23
C LYS A 2 -14.33 -10.93 7.59
N GLN A 3 -13.19 -10.29 7.40
CA GLN A 3 -13.10 -8.98 6.76
C GLN A 3 -12.99 -9.11 5.24
N GLU A 4 -13.43 -8.11 4.52
CA GLU A 4 -13.42 -8.07 3.05
C GLU A 4 -12.07 -7.60 2.47
N SER A 5 -11.23 -6.99 3.30
CA SER A 5 -9.91 -6.47 2.93
C SER A 5 -8.92 -6.58 4.08
N ILE A 6 -7.63 -6.50 3.79
CA ILE A 6 -6.58 -6.39 4.81
C ILE A 6 -6.77 -5.13 5.66
N LEU A 7 -7.23 -4.03 5.06
CA LEU A 7 -7.56 -2.80 5.79
C LEU A 7 -8.68 -3.02 6.82
N GLY A 8 -9.65 -3.89 6.52
CA GLY A 8 -10.69 -4.28 7.48
C GLY A 8 -10.12 -4.95 8.72
N TYR A 9 -9.14 -5.84 8.56
CA TYR A 9 -8.43 -6.46 9.69
C TYR A 9 -7.60 -5.45 10.47
N ILE A 10 -6.87 -4.54 9.79
CA ILE A 10 -6.10 -3.49 10.45
C ILE A 10 -7.02 -2.60 11.28
N CYS A 11 -8.13 -2.14 10.72
CA CYS A 11 -9.15 -1.34 11.42
C CYS A 11 -9.76 -2.09 12.62
N GLN A 12 -10.03 -3.38 12.47
CA GLN A 12 -10.55 -4.22 13.56
C GLN A 12 -9.53 -4.31 14.71
N TYR A 13 -8.26 -4.62 14.39
CA TYR A 13 -7.22 -4.72 15.42
C TYR A 13 -6.91 -3.38 16.08
N ALA A 14 -6.97 -2.27 15.34
CA ALA A 14 -6.85 -0.92 15.92
C ALA A 14 -7.91 -0.63 16.98
N LYS A 15 -9.11 -1.23 16.86
CA LYS A 15 -10.20 -1.09 17.84
C LYS A 15 -10.10 -2.10 19.00
N GLU A 16 -9.77 -3.35 18.68
CA GLU A 16 -9.79 -4.46 19.65
C GLU A 16 -8.49 -4.60 20.44
N GLN A 17 -7.36 -4.23 19.85
CA GLN A 17 -6.01 -4.40 20.38
C GLN A 17 -5.13 -3.19 20.01
N PRO A 18 -5.49 -1.96 20.39
CA PRO A 18 -4.86 -0.71 19.94
C PRO A 18 -3.34 -0.68 20.20
N ASP A 19 -2.92 -1.12 21.39
CA ASP A 19 -1.53 -1.09 21.84
C ASP A 19 -0.67 -2.24 21.30
N THR A 20 -1.28 -3.19 20.56
CA THR A 20 -0.53 -4.30 19.99
C THR A 20 0.34 -3.82 18.84
N LEU A 21 1.59 -4.30 18.79
CA LEU A 21 2.54 -3.97 17.73
C LEU A 21 2.02 -4.46 16.37
N ALA A 22 1.85 -3.53 15.42
CA ALA A 22 1.47 -3.84 14.05
C ALA A 22 2.69 -3.98 13.14
N VAL A 23 3.62 -3.01 13.21
CA VAL A 23 4.82 -2.96 12.36
C VAL A 23 6.00 -2.46 13.17
N CYS A 24 7.18 -3.04 12.93
CA CYS A 24 8.43 -2.50 13.48
C CYS A 24 9.52 -2.46 12.41
N GLU A 25 10.35 -1.41 12.49
CA GLU A 25 11.52 -1.22 11.64
C GLU A 25 12.66 -0.68 12.50
N LEU A 26 13.73 -1.47 12.64
CA LEU A 26 14.86 -1.12 13.50
C LEU A 26 14.39 -0.71 14.92
N ARG A 27 14.40 0.61 15.20
CA ARG A 27 13.99 1.18 16.50
C ARG A 27 12.58 1.77 16.49
N LYS A 28 11.95 1.90 15.32
CA LYS A 28 10.61 2.46 15.18
C LYS A 28 9.58 1.34 15.35
N LYS A 29 8.69 1.52 16.30
CA LYS A 29 7.58 0.61 16.57
C LYS A 29 6.28 1.38 16.33
N VAL A 30 5.31 0.74 15.69
CA VAL A 30 3.99 1.31 15.38
C VAL A 30 2.94 0.32 15.81
N THR A 31 2.02 0.72 16.67
CA THR A 31 0.89 -0.08 17.10
C THR A 31 -0.20 -0.13 16.04
N TYR A 32 -1.21 -1.00 16.22
CA TYR A 32 -2.34 -1.05 15.29
C TYR A 32 -3.14 0.26 15.28
N GLU A 33 -3.33 0.91 16.42
CA GLU A 33 -3.99 2.20 16.50
C GLU A 33 -3.20 3.28 15.75
N GLU A 34 -1.92 3.43 16.05
CA GLU A 34 -1.03 4.38 15.37
C GLU A 34 -0.98 4.11 13.86
N TYR A 35 -0.88 2.84 13.45
CA TYR A 35 -0.83 2.48 12.03
C TYR A 35 -2.12 2.85 11.31
N TRP A 36 -3.28 2.62 11.93
CA TRP A 36 -4.57 3.00 11.37
C TRP A 36 -4.73 4.53 11.27
N HIS A 37 -4.30 5.27 12.27
CA HIS A 37 -4.25 6.73 12.23
C HIS A 37 -3.35 7.25 11.10
N LEU A 38 -2.15 6.70 10.95
CA LEU A 38 -1.23 7.06 9.86
C LEU A 38 -1.83 6.78 8.48
N ILE A 39 -2.53 5.65 8.31
CA ILE A 39 -3.22 5.33 7.05
C ILE A 39 -4.28 6.38 6.73
N LYS A 40 -5.13 6.76 7.68
CA LYS A 40 -6.19 7.75 7.48
C LYS A 40 -5.64 9.15 7.18
N LYS A 41 -4.62 9.58 7.90
CA LYS A 41 -3.94 10.86 7.65
C LYS A 41 -3.27 10.89 6.27
N MET A 42 -2.54 9.84 5.91
CA MET A 42 -1.92 9.73 4.58
C MET A 42 -2.99 9.71 3.47
N ALA A 43 -4.12 9.05 3.69
CA ALA A 43 -5.23 9.06 2.74
C ALA A 43 -5.73 10.49 2.47
N ALA A 44 -5.89 11.31 3.51
CA ALA A 44 -6.25 12.72 3.37
C ALA A 44 -5.17 13.53 2.62
N VAL A 45 -3.89 13.28 2.92
CA VAL A 45 -2.76 13.90 2.19
C VAL A 45 -2.84 13.55 0.70
N LEU A 46 -2.98 12.26 0.36
CA LEU A 46 -3.07 11.81 -1.04
C LEU A 46 -4.24 12.43 -1.78
N GLN A 47 -5.42 12.54 -1.13
CA GLN A 47 -6.58 13.20 -1.72
C GLN A 47 -6.35 14.69 -1.95
N LYS A 48 -5.70 15.41 -1.01
CA LYS A 48 -5.30 16.81 -1.19
C LYS A 48 -4.30 16.99 -2.34
N GLN A 49 -3.46 15.98 -2.60
CA GLN A 49 -2.57 15.94 -3.76
C GLN A 49 -3.29 15.59 -5.08
N GLY A 50 -4.59 15.36 -5.04
CA GLY A 50 -5.44 15.12 -6.22
C GLY A 50 -5.54 13.67 -6.63
N ILE A 51 -5.04 12.72 -5.83
CA ILE A 51 -5.20 11.28 -6.09
C ILE A 51 -6.60 10.84 -5.66
N LYS A 52 -7.30 10.12 -6.53
CA LYS A 52 -8.72 9.77 -6.38
C LYS A 52 -8.94 8.26 -6.52
N LYS A 53 -10.14 7.82 -6.15
CA LYS A 53 -10.62 6.47 -6.44
C LYS A 53 -10.48 6.15 -7.93
N GLY A 54 -9.86 5.00 -8.22
CA GLY A 54 -9.64 4.49 -9.56
C GLY A 54 -8.38 4.99 -10.26
N ASP A 55 -7.70 6.00 -9.72
CA ASP A 55 -6.41 6.43 -10.25
C ASP A 55 -5.38 5.30 -10.15
N HIS A 56 -4.56 5.15 -11.17
CA HIS A 56 -3.46 4.22 -11.20
C HIS A 56 -2.20 4.91 -10.65
N VAL A 57 -1.65 4.39 -9.57
CA VAL A 57 -0.50 4.99 -8.89
C VAL A 57 0.64 3.98 -8.81
N LEU A 58 1.76 4.29 -9.45
CA LEU A 58 2.98 3.52 -9.26
C LEU A 58 3.57 3.88 -7.89
N LEU A 59 3.89 2.87 -7.11
CA LEU A 59 4.55 3.02 -5.82
C LEU A 59 5.86 2.24 -5.81
N LYS A 60 6.99 2.96 -5.78
CA LYS A 60 8.32 2.35 -5.68
C LYS A 60 8.55 1.77 -4.29
N CYS A 61 8.83 0.47 -4.23
CA CYS A 61 9.03 -0.24 -2.97
C CYS A 61 10.29 0.25 -2.26
N THR A 62 10.15 0.72 -1.02
CA THR A 62 11.25 1.11 -0.14
C THR A 62 11.43 0.16 1.04
N GLN A 63 10.57 -0.85 1.16
CA GLN A 63 10.61 -1.89 2.21
C GLN A 63 10.75 -1.28 3.63
N ASN A 64 9.93 -0.28 3.94
CA ASN A 64 9.92 0.40 5.24
C ASN A 64 8.49 0.77 5.65
N ILE A 65 8.33 1.28 6.87
CA ILE A 65 7.01 1.69 7.42
C ILE A 65 6.34 2.75 6.53
N ASN A 66 7.10 3.69 5.97
CA ASN A 66 6.53 4.74 5.11
C ASN A 66 5.87 4.16 3.86
N TYR A 67 6.53 3.17 3.23
CA TYR A 67 5.96 2.43 2.12
C TYR A 67 4.63 1.76 2.50
N LEU A 68 4.59 1.06 3.64
CA LEU A 68 3.39 0.36 4.09
C LEU A 68 2.23 1.33 4.38
N VAL A 69 2.52 2.49 4.98
CA VAL A 69 1.51 3.54 5.23
C VAL A 69 0.94 4.07 3.93
N ILE A 70 1.81 4.43 2.95
CA ILE A 70 1.37 4.95 1.65
C ILE A 70 0.61 3.89 0.86
N PHE A 71 1.11 2.64 0.82
CA PHE A 71 0.45 1.53 0.16
C PHE A 71 -0.98 1.31 0.69
N SER A 72 -1.11 1.23 2.01
CA SER A 72 -2.40 1.04 2.67
C SER A 72 -3.34 2.24 2.48
N ALA A 73 -2.80 3.47 2.50
CA ALA A 73 -3.59 4.67 2.26
C ALA A 73 -4.11 4.76 0.82
N LEU A 74 -3.31 4.36 -0.18
CA LEU A 74 -3.74 4.25 -1.58
C LEU A 74 -4.89 3.25 -1.72
N GLN A 75 -4.79 2.08 -1.08
CA GLN A 75 -5.88 1.11 -1.04
C GLN A 75 -7.12 1.67 -0.34
N TYR A 76 -6.95 2.43 0.75
CA TYR A 76 -8.04 3.03 1.50
C TYR A 76 -8.82 4.05 0.67
N ILE A 77 -8.15 4.90 -0.13
CA ILE A 77 -8.82 5.81 -1.08
C ILE A 77 -9.27 5.12 -2.38
N ARG A 78 -9.07 3.79 -2.49
CA ARG A 78 -9.42 2.97 -3.67
C ARG A 78 -8.70 3.37 -4.96
N ALA A 79 -7.48 3.91 -4.86
CA ALA A 79 -6.57 4.00 -5.99
C ALA A 79 -6.00 2.61 -6.30
N LEU A 80 -5.73 2.30 -7.56
CA LEU A 80 -5.08 1.07 -7.96
C LEU A 80 -3.57 1.20 -7.74
N VAL A 81 -3.06 0.48 -6.75
CA VAL A 81 -1.62 0.49 -6.46
C VAL A 81 -0.87 -0.40 -7.44
N ILE A 82 0.21 0.13 -7.98
CA ILE A 82 1.11 -0.61 -8.88
C ILE A 82 2.50 -0.62 -8.24
N PRO A 83 2.81 -1.65 -7.43
CA PRO A 83 4.10 -1.77 -6.78
C PRO A 83 5.20 -1.96 -7.83
N VAL A 84 6.29 -1.21 -7.66
CA VAL A 84 7.47 -1.28 -8.52
C VAL A 84 8.68 -1.62 -7.65
N GLU A 85 9.47 -2.62 -8.07
CA GLU A 85 10.63 -3.07 -7.31
C GLU A 85 11.64 -1.94 -7.08
N LYS A 86 12.31 -1.97 -5.92
CA LYS A 86 13.31 -0.97 -5.49
C LYS A 86 14.40 -0.72 -6.54
N GLY A 87 14.86 -1.78 -7.21
CA GLY A 87 15.93 -1.72 -8.22
C GLY A 87 15.47 -1.33 -9.62
N THR A 88 14.17 -1.07 -9.84
CA THR A 88 13.67 -0.71 -11.17
C THR A 88 14.21 0.64 -11.61
N LYS A 89 14.78 0.68 -12.83
CA LYS A 89 15.34 1.88 -13.43
C LYS A 89 14.26 2.90 -13.78
N PRO A 90 14.55 4.22 -13.73
CA PRO A 90 13.59 5.29 -14.05
C PRO A 90 12.92 5.12 -15.42
N GLU A 91 13.67 4.73 -16.44
CA GLU A 91 13.15 4.53 -17.80
C GLU A 91 12.07 3.44 -17.81
N ARG A 92 12.29 2.35 -17.05
CA ARG A 92 11.31 1.26 -16.94
C ARG A 92 10.07 1.69 -16.15
N ILE A 93 10.24 2.51 -15.12
CA ILE A 93 9.11 3.09 -14.37
C ILE A 93 8.26 3.95 -15.32
N THR A 94 8.89 4.78 -16.14
CA THR A 94 8.21 5.61 -17.15
C THR A 94 7.46 4.77 -18.19
N GLU A 95 8.05 3.67 -18.66
CA GLU A 95 7.37 2.73 -19.57
C GLU A 95 6.13 2.10 -18.94
N ILE A 96 6.26 1.59 -17.72
CA ILE A 96 5.13 1.00 -16.98
C ILE A 96 4.04 2.05 -16.77
N ALA A 97 4.42 3.27 -16.35
CA ALA A 97 3.50 4.36 -16.11
C ALA A 97 2.67 4.72 -17.35
N LYS A 98 3.32 4.81 -18.52
CA LYS A 98 2.63 5.02 -19.80
C LYS A 98 1.71 3.87 -20.17
N TRP A 99 2.14 2.64 -19.95
CA TRP A 99 1.36 1.45 -20.29
C TRP A 99 0.07 1.32 -19.49
N VAL A 100 0.11 1.71 -18.20
CA VAL A 100 -1.06 1.64 -17.32
C VAL A 100 -1.83 2.96 -17.24
N ASP A 101 -1.46 3.97 -18.01
CA ASP A 101 -2.03 5.32 -17.91
C ASP A 101 -2.01 5.83 -16.47
N ALA A 102 -0.82 5.86 -15.88
CA ALA A 102 -0.66 6.21 -14.48
C ALA A 102 -0.93 7.70 -14.22
N HIS A 103 -1.69 7.97 -13.17
CA HIS A 103 -1.93 9.33 -12.69
C HIS A 103 -0.64 9.97 -12.16
N CYS A 104 0.15 9.21 -11.42
CA CYS A 104 1.42 9.65 -10.85
C CYS A 104 2.30 8.47 -10.42
N VAL A 105 3.53 8.79 -10.05
CA VAL A 105 4.48 7.91 -9.37
C VAL A 105 4.74 8.43 -7.95
N ILE A 106 4.81 7.55 -6.98
CA ILE A 106 5.30 7.85 -5.62
C ILE A 106 6.63 7.11 -5.44
N ALA A 107 7.71 7.84 -5.24
CA ALA A 107 9.06 7.28 -5.20
C ALA A 107 9.98 8.06 -4.23
N ASP A 108 11.19 7.55 -4.05
CA ASP A 108 12.30 8.22 -3.34
C ASP A 108 13.21 9.03 -4.27
N ILE A 109 12.91 9.03 -5.57
CA ILE A 109 13.63 9.76 -6.63
C ILE A 109 12.62 10.39 -7.58
N ASP A 110 13.02 11.43 -8.29
CA ASP A 110 12.22 12.02 -9.37
C ASP A 110 12.28 11.16 -10.62
N ILE A 111 11.13 11.03 -11.29
CA ILE A 111 11.01 10.30 -12.56
C ILE A 111 10.65 11.29 -13.65
N GLU A 112 11.55 11.46 -14.62
CA GLU A 112 11.35 12.40 -15.72
C GLU A 112 10.13 12.03 -16.57
N GLY A 113 9.36 13.04 -16.97
CA GLY A 113 8.22 12.91 -17.88
C GLY A 113 6.93 12.38 -17.26
N ILE A 114 6.90 12.21 -15.93
CA ILE A 114 5.68 11.86 -15.19
C ILE A 114 5.60 12.62 -13.86
N ARG A 115 4.39 12.95 -13.44
CA ARG A 115 4.16 13.56 -12.13
C ARG A 115 4.66 12.61 -11.03
N THR A 116 5.64 13.07 -10.26
CA THR A 116 6.23 12.29 -9.16
C THR A 116 6.01 12.98 -7.84
N PHE A 117 5.63 12.21 -6.81
CA PHE A 117 5.60 12.63 -5.42
C PHE A 117 6.72 11.94 -4.66
N GLN A 118 7.49 12.73 -3.93
CA GLN A 118 8.54 12.20 -3.06
C GLN A 118 7.93 11.61 -1.79
N ILE A 119 8.31 10.37 -1.45
CA ILE A 119 7.86 9.68 -0.22
C ILE A 119 8.11 10.55 1.02
N LYS A 120 9.31 11.15 1.10
CA LYS A 120 9.69 12.00 2.24
C LYS A 120 8.80 13.23 2.39
N GLU A 121 8.43 13.86 1.27
CA GLU A 121 7.54 15.04 1.28
C GLU A 121 6.13 14.66 1.72
N LEU A 122 5.56 13.59 1.18
CA LEU A 122 4.24 13.09 1.59
C LEU A 122 4.22 12.76 3.09
N MET A 123 5.26 12.11 3.59
CA MET A 123 5.37 11.79 5.02
C MET A 123 5.49 13.04 5.91
N GLY A 124 6.13 14.10 5.42
CA GLY A 124 6.19 15.38 6.13
C GLY A 124 4.84 16.09 6.27
N LEU A 125 3.89 15.82 5.36
CA LEU A 125 2.55 16.42 5.39
C LEU A 125 1.58 15.71 6.37
N ILE A 126 1.96 14.55 6.92
CA ILE A 126 1.08 13.76 7.80
C ILE A 126 0.82 14.46 9.14
N GLU A 127 1.81 15.19 9.68
CA GLU A 127 1.70 15.78 11.02
C GLU A 127 0.51 16.72 11.13
N ASP A 128 0.31 17.58 10.12
CA ASP A 128 -0.77 18.57 10.06
C ASP A 128 -2.03 18.07 9.35
N ALA A 129 -2.07 16.80 8.95
CA ALA A 129 -3.21 16.25 8.24
C ALA A 129 -4.32 15.81 9.20
N GLU A 130 -5.56 16.16 8.88
CA GLU A 130 -6.73 15.53 9.46
C GLU A 130 -6.90 14.11 8.91
N GLU A 131 -7.63 13.27 9.62
CA GLU A 131 -7.91 11.92 9.17
C GLU A 131 -9.01 11.88 8.11
N ALA A 132 -8.80 11.13 7.04
CA ALA A 132 -9.88 10.83 6.11
C ALA A 132 -10.87 9.86 6.75
N ASP A 133 -12.16 10.14 6.59
CA ASP A 133 -13.25 9.24 6.97
C ASP A 133 -13.89 8.66 5.69
N ILE A 134 -13.41 7.49 5.30
CA ILE A 134 -13.83 6.79 4.09
C ILE A 134 -14.27 5.38 4.48
N SER A 135 -15.31 4.85 3.84
CA SER A 135 -15.70 3.45 4.04
C SER A 135 -14.59 2.50 3.59
N LEU A 136 -14.45 1.37 4.27
CA LEU A 136 -13.50 0.32 3.89
C LEU A 136 -13.78 -0.22 2.49
N PRO A 137 -12.75 -0.63 1.74
CA PRO A 137 -12.95 -1.22 0.42
C PRO A 137 -13.64 -2.59 0.52
N GLU A 138 -14.47 -2.89 -0.48
CA GLU A 138 -15.19 -4.15 -0.61
C GLU A 138 -14.29 -5.24 -1.23
N ALA A 139 -14.66 -6.50 -1.00
CA ALA A 139 -13.92 -7.68 -1.45
C ALA A 139 -13.62 -7.71 -2.97
N GLU A 140 -14.57 -7.26 -3.79
CA GLU A 140 -14.46 -7.27 -5.24
C GLU A 140 -13.75 -6.03 -5.82
N GLU A 141 -13.51 -4.98 -5.03
CA GLU A 141 -12.79 -3.80 -5.49
C GLU A 141 -11.31 -4.14 -5.78
N ARG A 142 -10.72 -3.38 -6.69
CA ARG A 142 -9.33 -3.56 -7.12
C ARG A 142 -8.40 -3.11 -5.99
N SER A 143 -7.39 -3.92 -5.70
CA SER A 143 -6.38 -3.66 -4.68
C SER A 143 -5.07 -3.19 -5.31
N MET A 144 -4.49 -4.03 -6.16
CA MET A 144 -3.21 -3.72 -6.80
C MET A 144 -3.09 -4.39 -8.17
N LEU A 145 -2.13 -3.91 -8.98
CA LEU A 145 -1.72 -4.51 -10.24
C LEU A 145 -0.25 -4.93 -10.14
N LEU A 146 0.01 -6.23 -10.20
CA LEU A 146 1.37 -6.78 -10.16
C LEU A 146 1.86 -7.08 -11.56
N PHE A 147 3.11 -6.69 -11.85
CA PHE A 147 3.79 -7.10 -13.07
C PHE A 147 4.63 -8.34 -12.83
N THR A 148 4.41 -9.37 -13.63
CA THR A 148 5.23 -10.57 -13.63
C THR A 148 6.16 -10.56 -14.84
N THR A 149 7.43 -10.93 -14.65
CA THR A 149 8.36 -11.22 -15.75
C THR A 149 7.94 -12.53 -16.40
N GLY A 150 7.16 -12.44 -17.48
CA GLY A 150 6.74 -13.63 -18.21
C GLY A 150 7.95 -14.35 -18.84
N THR A 151 7.89 -15.68 -18.89
CA THR A 151 8.87 -16.55 -19.59
C THR A 151 9.00 -16.22 -21.10
N THR A 152 8.05 -15.47 -21.65
CA THR A 152 7.99 -15.03 -23.05
C THR A 152 8.63 -13.65 -23.29
N GLY A 153 9.29 -13.06 -22.28
CA GLY A 153 9.93 -11.73 -22.37
C GLY A 153 8.98 -10.54 -22.29
N GLN A 154 7.67 -10.74 -22.35
CA GLN A 154 6.68 -9.68 -22.16
C GLN A 154 6.14 -9.73 -20.72
N SER A 155 6.24 -8.60 -20.02
CA SER A 155 5.63 -8.46 -18.68
C SER A 155 4.10 -8.51 -18.80
N LYS A 156 3.47 -9.30 -17.93
CA LYS A 156 2.01 -9.38 -17.83
C LYS A 156 1.54 -8.71 -16.54
N GLY A 157 0.49 -7.90 -16.64
CA GLY A 157 -0.18 -7.33 -15.47
C GLY A 157 -1.20 -8.31 -14.91
N VAL A 158 -1.11 -8.60 -13.61
CA VAL A 158 -2.08 -9.41 -12.86
C VAL A 158 -2.85 -8.50 -11.92
N LEU A 159 -4.14 -8.34 -12.17
CA LEU A 159 -5.02 -7.54 -11.33
C LEU A 159 -5.43 -8.34 -10.09
N ILE A 160 -5.13 -7.80 -8.93
CA ILE A 160 -5.46 -8.36 -7.62
C ILE A 160 -6.64 -7.57 -7.04
N ARG A 161 -7.59 -8.28 -6.44
CA ARG A 161 -8.71 -7.72 -5.69
C ARG A 161 -8.49 -7.90 -4.19
N HIS A 162 -9.18 -7.13 -3.36
CA HIS A 162 -9.05 -7.23 -1.90
C HIS A 162 -9.34 -8.64 -1.36
N LYS A 163 -10.30 -9.36 -1.94
CA LYS A 163 -10.55 -10.77 -1.58
C LYS A 163 -9.35 -11.68 -1.84
N ASN A 164 -8.56 -11.40 -2.88
CA ASN A 164 -7.35 -12.18 -3.17
C ASN A 164 -6.27 -11.93 -2.12
N ASP A 165 -6.09 -10.68 -1.68
CA ASP A 165 -5.15 -10.34 -0.61
C ASP A 165 -5.51 -11.06 0.69
N VAL A 166 -6.80 -11.06 1.05
CA VAL A 166 -7.31 -11.78 2.23
C VAL A 166 -7.08 -13.27 2.10
N ALA A 167 -7.40 -13.88 0.94
CA ALA A 167 -7.19 -15.30 0.71
C ALA A 167 -5.69 -15.70 0.79
N ILE A 168 -4.80 -14.85 0.24
CA ILE A 168 -3.35 -15.07 0.36
C ILE A 168 -2.91 -15.02 1.82
N ALA A 169 -3.35 -14.02 2.59
CA ALA A 169 -3.01 -13.90 4.00
C ALA A 169 -3.52 -15.11 4.81
N GLU A 170 -4.77 -15.55 4.60
CA GLU A 170 -5.34 -16.73 5.26
C GLU A 170 -4.53 -17.99 4.94
N ASN A 171 -4.18 -18.22 3.67
CA ASN A 171 -3.38 -19.36 3.23
C ASN A 171 -1.96 -19.36 3.86
N VAL A 172 -1.34 -18.18 3.95
CA VAL A 172 -0.02 -18.03 4.60
C VAL A 172 -0.13 -18.35 6.08
N ILE A 173 -1.12 -17.82 6.79
CA ILE A 173 -1.35 -18.09 8.22
C ILE A 173 -1.57 -19.58 8.46
N GLU A 174 -2.40 -20.23 7.65
CA GLU A 174 -2.68 -21.65 7.76
C GLU A 174 -1.46 -22.51 7.43
N GLY A 175 -0.78 -22.24 6.31
CA GLY A 175 0.36 -23.01 5.83
C GLY A 175 1.61 -22.87 6.70
N THR A 176 1.79 -21.74 7.35
CA THR A 176 2.92 -21.48 8.27
C THR A 176 2.59 -21.73 9.74
N HIS A 177 1.35 -22.08 10.04
CA HIS A 177 0.83 -22.24 11.41
C HIS A 177 1.06 -21.01 12.29
N MET A 178 1.00 -19.80 11.67
CA MET A 178 1.15 -18.54 12.40
C MET A 178 0.08 -18.38 13.47
N ARG A 179 0.49 -17.84 14.62
CA ARG A 179 -0.39 -17.51 15.75
C ARG A 179 -0.34 -16.01 16.02
N LYS A 180 -1.29 -15.48 16.77
CA LYS A 180 -1.40 -14.05 17.11
C LYS A 180 -0.12 -13.41 17.69
N GLN A 181 0.74 -14.18 18.35
CA GLN A 181 2.01 -13.71 18.93
C GLN A 181 3.21 -13.81 17.99
N ASN A 182 3.04 -14.31 16.78
CA ASN A 182 4.15 -14.40 15.83
C ASN A 182 4.46 -13.03 15.23
N VAL A 183 5.76 -12.77 15.08
CA VAL A 183 6.28 -11.61 14.36
C VAL A 183 7.00 -12.12 13.13
N GLU A 184 6.62 -11.65 11.96
CA GLU A 184 7.30 -11.95 10.70
C GLU A 184 8.35 -10.89 10.41
N ILE A 185 9.55 -11.34 10.05
CA ILE A 185 10.63 -10.45 9.59
C ILE A 185 10.63 -10.45 8.07
N ILE A 186 10.39 -9.29 7.49
CA ILE A 186 10.50 -9.08 6.04
C ILE A 186 11.93 -8.58 5.77
N PRO A 187 12.75 -9.35 5.03
CA PRO A 187 14.16 -9.04 4.79
C PRO A 187 14.36 -7.83 3.87
#